data_dd5728d74349bf75f421034f5cba9485
#
_entry.id   dd5728d74349bf75f421034f5cba9485
#
_cell.length_a   1.000
_cell.length_b   1.000
_cell.length_c   1.000
_cell.angle_alpha   90.00
_cell.angle_beta   90.00
_cell.angle_gamma   90.00
#
_symmetry.space_group_name_H-M   'P 1'
#
loop_
_entity.id
_entity.type
_entity.pdbx_description
1 polymer ?
#
loop_
_entity_poly.entity_id
_entity_poly.type
_entity_poly.pdbx_seq_one_letter_code
_entity_poly.pdbx_strand_id
1 'polypeptide(L)'
;VMHTSLGECIRNNKMLPSFRARFCTRQIKIEPARKRMAALAAQGEVNHYVGLRADEETRLGGIFDDIGIVNRHPFREWGWGVNEVWQCLQRHGLAERIPERTDCDVCYHQQIGEWWRLWTNHLDRWMRGENLEIEVGGTFRTPGRDTWPTSMRELREAFESGRIPKSERQPELFSRGTMTGGACRVCSL
;
A
#
# COMPACT_ATOMS: atom_id res chain seq x y z
N VAL A 1 20.50 -1.61 -9.66
CA VAL A 1 19.43 -0.67 -9.25
C VAL A 1 19.53 -0.54 -7.74
N MET A 2 19.92 0.62 -7.20
CA MET A 2 19.87 0.85 -5.75
C MET A 2 18.40 0.89 -5.32
N HIS A 3 18.00 -0.08 -4.50
CA HIS A 3 16.67 -0.10 -3.91
C HIS A 3 16.72 0.70 -2.61
N THR A 4 16.25 1.94 -2.65
CA THR A 4 16.09 2.75 -1.44
C THR A 4 14.93 2.16 -0.61
N SER A 5 15.21 1.79 0.64
CA SER A 5 14.18 1.33 1.57
C SER A 5 13.30 2.50 2.04
N LEU A 6 12.11 2.19 2.57
CA LEU A 6 11.24 3.23 3.14
C LEU A 6 11.95 3.99 4.28
N GLY A 7 12.70 3.30 5.14
CA GLY A 7 13.46 3.92 6.22
C GLY A 7 14.53 4.89 5.72
N GLU A 8 15.32 4.50 4.71
CA GLU A 8 16.30 5.40 4.08
C GLU A 8 15.62 6.61 3.43
N CYS A 9 14.51 6.38 2.73
CA CYS A 9 13.74 7.45 2.11
C CYS A 9 13.25 8.47 3.16
N ILE A 10 12.75 8.01 4.31
CA ILE A 10 12.31 8.85 5.42
C ILE A 10 13.48 9.65 6.00
N ARG A 11 14.61 8.99 6.28
CA ARG A 11 15.81 9.65 6.84
C ARG A 11 16.37 10.72 5.90
N ASN A 12 16.42 10.43 4.60
CA ASN A 12 16.91 11.37 3.60
C ASN A 12 16.01 12.61 3.46
N ASN A 13 14.70 12.43 3.57
CA ASN A 13 13.73 13.54 3.53
C ASN A 13 13.53 14.22 4.89
N LYS A 14 14.06 13.65 5.99
CA LYS A 14 13.92 14.12 7.38
C LYS A 14 12.46 14.37 7.77
N MET A 15 11.54 13.58 7.23
CA MET A 15 10.11 13.68 7.50
C MET A 15 9.40 12.37 7.17
N LEU A 16 8.28 12.12 7.84
CA LEU A 16 7.40 11.00 7.53
C LEU A 16 6.51 11.30 6.31
N PRO A 17 6.20 10.30 5.50
CA PRO A 17 5.23 10.47 4.42
C PRO A 17 3.82 10.70 4.97
N SER A 18 3.05 11.52 4.26
CA SER A 18 1.68 11.88 4.63
C SER A 18 0.80 12.05 3.39
N PHE A 19 -0.48 12.33 3.58
CA PHE A 19 -1.40 12.67 2.46
C PHE A 19 -0.92 13.86 1.63
N ARG A 20 -0.21 14.80 2.24
CA ARG A 20 0.33 16.00 1.57
C ARG A 20 1.74 15.79 1.02
N ALA A 21 2.50 14.84 1.55
CA ALA A 21 3.90 14.60 1.20
C ALA A 21 4.13 13.12 0.85
N ARG A 22 3.72 12.72 -0.37
CA ARG A 22 3.80 11.34 -0.87
C ARG A 22 5.12 11.02 -1.57
N PHE A 23 6.23 11.57 -1.08
CA PHE A 23 7.56 11.37 -1.67
C PHE A 23 7.98 9.88 -1.72
N CYS A 24 7.52 9.05 -0.79
CA CYS A 24 7.80 7.61 -0.78
C CYS A 24 7.29 6.92 -2.06
N THR A 25 6.08 7.23 -2.52
CA THR A 25 5.54 6.69 -3.77
C THR A 25 6.41 7.08 -4.96
N ARG A 26 6.79 8.36 -5.05
CA ARG A 26 7.62 8.85 -6.13
C ARG A 26 9.01 8.21 -6.12
N GLN A 27 9.72 8.31 -4.99
CA GLN A 27 11.15 7.92 -4.90
C GLN A 27 11.35 6.41 -4.88
N ILE A 28 10.45 5.64 -4.28
CA ILE A 28 10.63 4.19 -4.10
C ILE A 28 9.94 3.38 -5.21
N LYS A 29 8.83 3.87 -5.75
CA LYS A 29 8.03 3.12 -6.74
C LYS A 29 8.16 3.71 -8.15
N ILE A 30 7.81 4.99 -8.34
CA ILE A 30 7.64 5.57 -9.68
C ILE A 30 8.98 5.83 -10.36
N GLU A 31 9.91 6.52 -9.72
CA GLU A 31 11.19 6.86 -10.32
C GLU A 31 12.04 5.63 -10.69
N PRO A 32 12.17 4.59 -9.83
CA PRO A 32 12.86 3.36 -10.21
C PRO A 32 12.17 2.61 -11.34
N ALA A 33 10.83 2.52 -11.31
CA ALA A 33 10.06 1.90 -12.38
C ALA A 33 10.23 2.66 -13.70
N ARG A 34 10.15 3.99 -13.69
CA ARG A 34 10.36 4.83 -14.87
C ARG A 34 11.75 4.62 -15.49
N LYS A 35 12.79 4.61 -14.68
CA LYS A 35 14.16 4.32 -15.16
C LYS A 35 14.25 2.96 -15.83
N ARG A 36 13.63 1.93 -15.26
CA ARG A 36 13.62 0.59 -15.83
C ARG A 36 12.83 0.55 -17.14
N MET A 37 11.65 1.17 -17.16
CA MET A 37 10.80 1.23 -18.36
C MET A 37 11.47 2.00 -19.50
N ALA A 38 12.09 3.13 -19.22
CA ALA A 38 12.84 3.89 -20.22
C ALA A 38 14.00 3.07 -20.83
N ALA A 39 14.73 2.33 -20.00
CA ALA A 39 15.80 1.45 -20.47
C ALA A 39 15.29 0.29 -21.35
N LEU A 40 14.09 -0.20 -21.10
CA LEU A 40 13.45 -1.22 -21.95
C LEU A 40 12.94 -0.60 -23.24
N ALA A 41 12.28 0.56 -23.19
CA ALA A 41 11.77 1.26 -24.37
C ALA A 41 12.89 1.65 -25.35
N ALA A 42 14.10 1.95 -24.85
CA ALA A 42 15.26 2.20 -25.69
C ALA A 42 15.74 0.96 -26.50
N GLN A 43 15.27 -0.24 -26.13
CA GLN A 43 15.63 -1.50 -26.79
C GLN A 43 14.54 -2.00 -27.75
N GLY A 44 13.36 -1.42 -27.72
CA GLY A 44 12.23 -1.79 -28.57
C GLY A 44 10.87 -1.45 -27.96
N GLU A 45 9.82 -1.90 -28.64
CA GLU A 45 8.44 -1.70 -28.16
C GLU A 45 8.20 -2.42 -26.82
N VAL A 46 7.58 -1.72 -25.87
CA VAL A 46 7.26 -2.26 -24.54
C VAL A 46 5.75 -2.22 -24.30
N ASN A 47 5.16 -3.38 -24.06
CA ASN A 47 3.80 -3.52 -23.59
C ASN A 47 3.80 -3.70 -22.07
N HIS A 48 3.25 -2.73 -21.35
CA HIS A 48 3.14 -2.72 -19.89
C HIS A 48 1.74 -3.15 -19.47
N TYR A 49 1.63 -4.35 -18.91
CA TYR A 49 0.36 -4.90 -18.44
C TYR A 49 0.09 -4.43 -17.01
N VAL A 50 -1.01 -3.71 -16.81
CA VAL A 50 -1.41 -3.16 -15.52
C VAL A 50 -2.66 -3.87 -15.02
N GLY A 51 -2.59 -4.41 -13.81
CA GLY A 51 -3.67 -5.19 -13.19
C GLY A 51 -4.83 -4.33 -12.64
N LEU A 52 -5.27 -3.32 -13.39
CA LEU A 52 -6.46 -2.54 -13.03
C LEU A 52 -7.72 -3.32 -13.42
N ARG A 53 -8.60 -3.51 -12.42
CA ARG A 53 -9.87 -4.21 -12.61
C ARG A 53 -10.92 -3.31 -13.27
N ALA A 54 -11.96 -3.93 -13.81
CA ALA A 54 -13.08 -3.22 -14.42
C ALA A 54 -13.87 -2.36 -13.40
N ASP A 55 -13.92 -2.80 -12.13
CA ASP A 55 -14.59 -2.08 -11.03
C ASP A 55 -13.74 -0.95 -10.41
N GLU A 56 -12.55 -0.68 -10.93
CA GLU A 56 -11.68 0.42 -10.49
C GLU A 56 -11.72 1.61 -11.49
N GLU A 57 -12.89 2.07 -11.87
CA GLU A 57 -13.12 3.06 -12.93
C GLU A 57 -12.38 4.38 -12.71
N THR A 58 -12.22 4.82 -11.46
CA THR A 58 -11.57 6.09 -11.11
C THR A 58 -10.04 6.07 -11.24
N ARG A 59 -9.43 4.90 -11.47
CA ARG A 59 -7.98 4.75 -11.60
C ARG A 59 -7.60 4.78 -13.07
N LEU A 60 -6.94 5.84 -13.51
CA LEU A 60 -6.64 6.04 -14.92
C LEU A 60 -5.57 5.08 -15.47
N GLY A 61 -4.54 4.74 -14.70
CA GLY A 61 -3.36 4.03 -15.22
C GLY A 61 -2.54 4.94 -16.14
N GLY A 62 -1.52 4.44 -16.79
CA GLY A 62 -0.81 5.23 -17.82
C GLY A 62 0.34 6.10 -17.34
N ILE A 63 1.01 5.72 -16.26
CA ILE A 63 2.12 6.49 -15.65
C ILE A 63 3.33 6.69 -16.58
N PHE A 64 3.47 5.89 -17.64
CA PHE A 64 4.63 5.82 -18.53
C PHE A 64 4.31 6.15 -19.99
N ASP A 65 3.16 6.74 -20.29
CA ASP A 65 2.74 7.08 -21.66
C ASP A 65 3.72 8.05 -22.33
N ASP A 66 4.30 8.97 -21.55
CA ASP A 66 5.25 9.98 -22.01
C ASP A 66 6.61 9.43 -22.45
N ILE A 67 6.91 8.18 -22.15
CA ILE A 67 8.15 7.50 -22.57
C ILE A 67 7.92 6.41 -23.61
N GLY A 68 6.78 6.45 -24.29
CA GLY A 68 6.49 5.56 -25.43
C GLY A 68 6.14 4.12 -25.05
N ILE A 69 5.63 3.92 -23.82
CA ILE A 69 5.18 2.62 -23.35
C ILE A 69 3.69 2.43 -23.62
N VAL A 70 3.33 1.29 -24.20
CA VAL A 70 1.94 0.94 -24.43
C VAL A 70 1.36 0.31 -23.16
N ASN A 71 0.45 1.01 -22.49
CA ASN A 71 -0.24 0.48 -21.32
C ASN A 71 -1.44 -0.38 -21.75
N ARG A 72 -1.51 -1.59 -21.21
CA ARG A 72 -2.60 -2.55 -21.43
C ARG A 72 -3.27 -2.87 -20.11
N HIS A 73 -4.57 -2.97 -20.13
CA HIS A 73 -5.39 -3.22 -18.94
C HIS A 73 -6.25 -4.47 -19.14
N PRO A 74 -5.66 -5.68 -19.15
CA PRO A 74 -6.37 -6.89 -19.55
C PRO A 74 -7.62 -7.16 -18.71
N PHE A 75 -7.60 -6.89 -17.40
CA PHE A 75 -8.80 -7.10 -16.57
C PHE A 75 -9.95 -6.19 -16.97
N ARG A 76 -9.67 -4.95 -17.39
CA ARG A 76 -10.69 -4.05 -17.96
C ARG A 76 -11.17 -4.51 -19.31
N GLU A 77 -10.24 -4.93 -20.18
CA GLU A 77 -10.54 -5.46 -21.51
C GLU A 77 -11.44 -6.71 -21.42
N TRP A 78 -11.29 -7.53 -20.38
CA TRP A 78 -12.09 -8.72 -20.12
C TRP A 78 -13.33 -8.47 -19.25
N GLY A 79 -13.55 -7.26 -18.76
CA GLY A 79 -14.64 -6.95 -17.85
C GLY A 79 -14.49 -7.58 -16.44
N TRP A 80 -13.27 -7.92 -16.02
CA TRP A 80 -13.01 -8.58 -14.75
C TRP A 80 -13.01 -7.59 -13.59
N GLY A 81 -13.93 -7.79 -12.65
CA GLY A 81 -13.91 -7.17 -11.34
C GLY A 81 -13.18 -8.03 -10.30
N VAL A 82 -13.36 -7.71 -9.02
CA VAL A 82 -12.71 -8.43 -7.92
C VAL A 82 -13.11 -9.91 -7.86
N ASN A 83 -14.36 -10.23 -8.15
CA ASN A 83 -14.88 -11.60 -8.07
C ASN A 83 -14.24 -12.52 -9.11
N GLU A 84 -14.10 -12.07 -10.35
CA GLU A 84 -13.49 -12.83 -11.44
C GLU A 84 -12.01 -13.08 -11.17
N VAL A 85 -11.29 -12.07 -10.63
CA VAL A 85 -9.89 -12.21 -10.20
C VAL A 85 -9.78 -13.27 -9.09
N TRP A 86 -10.65 -13.22 -8.08
CA TRP A 86 -10.69 -14.21 -7.00
C TRP A 86 -10.94 -15.62 -7.50
N GLN A 87 -11.95 -15.81 -8.35
CA GLN A 87 -12.26 -17.12 -8.95
C GLN A 87 -11.08 -17.66 -9.76
N CYS A 88 -10.40 -16.78 -10.50
CA CYS A 88 -9.21 -17.16 -11.24
C CYS A 88 -8.10 -17.65 -10.29
N LEU A 89 -7.80 -16.91 -9.21
CA LEU A 89 -6.78 -17.29 -8.25
C LEU A 89 -7.12 -18.59 -7.51
N GLN A 90 -8.39 -18.81 -7.18
CA GLN A 90 -8.86 -20.06 -6.58
C GLN A 90 -8.67 -21.25 -7.53
N ARG A 91 -9.07 -21.11 -8.80
CA ARG A 91 -8.91 -22.18 -9.81
C ARG A 91 -7.45 -22.58 -10.02
N HIS A 92 -6.52 -21.65 -9.83
CA HIS A 92 -5.08 -21.89 -9.96
C HIS A 92 -4.37 -22.24 -8.64
N GLY A 93 -5.10 -22.46 -7.55
CA GLY A 93 -4.54 -22.80 -6.25
C GLY A 93 -3.68 -21.68 -5.62
N LEU A 94 -3.92 -20.44 -6.01
CA LEU A 94 -3.16 -19.28 -5.56
C LEU A 94 -3.85 -18.47 -4.45
N ALA A 95 -5.09 -18.83 -4.09
CA ALA A 95 -5.89 -18.08 -3.12
C ALA A 95 -5.20 -17.93 -1.77
N GLU A 96 -4.55 -18.98 -1.26
CA GLU A 96 -3.82 -18.95 0.01
C GLU A 96 -2.53 -18.13 -0.01
N ARG A 97 -2.03 -17.79 -1.21
CA ARG A 97 -0.82 -16.97 -1.39
C ARG A 97 -1.11 -15.49 -1.48
N ILE A 98 -2.38 -15.10 -1.46
CA ILE A 98 -2.77 -13.70 -1.53
C ILE A 98 -2.44 -13.06 -0.17
N PRO A 99 -1.57 -12.05 -0.14
CA PRO A 99 -1.26 -11.38 1.10
C PRO A 99 -2.50 -10.64 1.59
N GLU A 100 -2.73 -10.65 2.89
CA GLU A 100 -3.79 -9.88 3.53
C GLU A 100 -3.68 -8.39 3.21
N ARG A 101 -2.46 -7.92 2.96
CA ARG A 101 -2.14 -6.56 2.63
C ARG A 101 -0.96 -6.46 1.66
N THR A 102 -1.09 -5.62 0.62
CA THR A 102 -0.06 -5.40 -0.41
C THR A 102 0.72 -4.10 -0.25
N ASP A 103 0.45 -3.32 0.79
CA ASP A 103 1.10 -2.03 1.06
C ASP A 103 2.41 -2.16 1.88
N CYS A 104 3.05 -1.02 2.15
CA CYS A 104 4.24 -0.98 3.00
C CYS A 104 3.92 -1.40 4.44
N ASP A 105 4.91 -1.93 5.17
CA ASP A 105 4.76 -2.34 6.57
C ASP A 105 4.15 -1.22 7.43
N VAL A 106 4.63 -0.01 7.27
CA VAL A 106 4.08 1.20 7.90
C VAL A 106 3.65 2.20 6.84
N CYS A 107 2.43 2.67 6.92
CA CYS A 107 1.86 3.58 5.93
C CYS A 107 0.79 4.46 6.56
N TYR A 108 0.82 5.76 6.29
CA TYR A 108 -0.19 6.72 6.78
C TYR A 108 -1.62 6.44 6.29
N HIS A 109 -1.78 5.61 5.26
CA HIS A 109 -3.09 5.14 4.78
C HIS A 109 -3.69 4.02 5.62
N GLN A 110 -2.89 3.35 6.47
CA GLN A 110 -3.37 2.20 7.25
C GLN A 110 -4.59 2.55 8.10
N GLN A 111 -5.56 1.63 8.09
CA GLN A 111 -6.70 1.65 8.99
C GLN A 111 -6.28 1.12 10.38
N ILE A 112 -7.07 1.43 11.40
CA ILE A 112 -6.72 1.03 12.76
C ILE A 112 -6.60 -0.49 12.95
N GLY A 113 -7.44 -1.28 12.28
CA GLY A 113 -7.33 -2.74 12.28
C GLY A 113 -6.05 -3.25 11.63
N GLU A 114 -5.57 -2.60 10.55
CA GLU A 114 -4.30 -2.96 9.92
C GLU A 114 -3.11 -2.66 10.84
N TRP A 115 -3.15 -1.55 11.61
CA TRP A 115 -2.18 -1.25 12.65
C TRP A 115 -2.19 -2.30 13.77
N TRP A 116 -3.39 -2.72 14.20
CA TRP A 116 -3.54 -3.80 15.18
C TRP A 116 -2.89 -5.11 14.70
N ARG A 117 -3.19 -5.55 13.47
CA ARG A 117 -2.62 -6.77 12.90
C ARG A 117 -1.11 -6.68 12.71
N LEU A 118 -0.58 -5.51 12.33
CA LEU A 118 0.86 -5.28 12.26
C LEU A 118 1.51 -5.47 13.65
N TRP A 119 0.92 -4.89 14.70
CA TRP A 119 1.43 -5.02 16.06
C TRP A 119 1.36 -6.47 16.55
N THR A 120 0.24 -7.15 16.33
CA THR A 120 0.01 -8.52 16.81
C THR A 120 0.88 -9.55 16.09
N ASN A 121 1.03 -9.43 14.77
CA ASN A 121 1.63 -10.48 13.94
C ASN A 121 3.08 -10.17 13.52
N HIS A 122 3.51 -8.91 13.58
CA HIS A 122 4.80 -8.45 13.04
C HIS A 122 5.42 -7.38 13.94
N LEU A 123 5.67 -7.71 15.20
CA LEU A 123 6.20 -6.77 16.19
C LEU A 123 7.56 -6.17 15.77
N ASP A 124 8.41 -6.93 15.09
CA ASP A 124 9.68 -6.47 14.56
C ASP A 124 9.51 -5.30 13.54
N ARG A 125 8.49 -5.39 12.69
CA ARG A 125 8.14 -4.35 11.72
C ARG A 125 7.52 -3.14 12.42
N TRP A 126 6.68 -3.40 13.43
CA TRP A 126 6.13 -2.35 14.28
C TRP A 126 7.23 -1.53 14.92
N MET A 127 8.19 -2.17 15.58
CA MET A 127 9.29 -1.50 16.26
C MET A 127 10.16 -0.66 15.31
N ARG A 128 10.36 -1.13 14.07
CA ARG A 128 11.03 -0.32 13.05
C ARG A 128 10.26 0.96 12.73
N GLY A 129 8.93 0.89 12.64
CA GLY A 129 8.07 2.05 12.40
C GLY A 129 8.09 3.04 13.58
N GLU A 130 7.97 2.55 14.81
CA GLU A 130 8.02 3.34 16.04
C GLU A 130 9.37 4.09 16.15
N ASN A 131 10.48 3.42 15.84
CA ASN A 131 11.80 4.05 15.81
C ASN A 131 11.89 5.17 14.75
N LEU A 132 11.30 4.99 13.56
CA LEU A 132 11.26 6.03 12.54
C LEU A 132 10.46 7.27 13.00
N GLU A 133 9.37 7.09 13.73
CA GLU A 133 8.63 8.23 14.34
C GLU A 133 9.51 8.99 15.33
N ILE A 134 10.26 8.27 16.17
CA ILE A 134 11.19 8.87 17.15
C ILE A 134 12.33 9.61 16.45
N GLU A 135 12.97 8.96 15.46
CA GLU A 135 14.11 9.53 14.71
C GLU A 135 13.76 10.86 14.01
N VAL A 136 12.56 10.96 13.49
CA VAL A 136 12.13 12.09 12.65
C VAL A 136 11.28 13.12 13.41
N GLY A 137 10.74 12.73 14.56
CA GLY A 137 9.92 13.61 15.41
C GLY A 137 8.50 13.85 14.86
N GLY A 138 7.86 12.81 14.27
CA GLY A 138 6.52 12.91 13.72
C GLY A 138 5.71 11.63 13.93
N THR A 139 4.51 11.55 13.35
CA THR A 139 3.67 10.37 13.42
C THR A 139 3.18 9.95 12.02
N PHE A 140 3.10 8.64 11.75
CA PHE A 140 2.50 8.14 10.51
C PHE A 140 1.00 8.42 10.43
N ARG A 141 0.32 8.33 11.57
CA ARG A 141 -1.12 8.61 11.64
C ARG A 141 -1.37 10.11 11.76
N THR A 142 -2.34 10.60 11.01
CA THR A 142 -2.75 12.01 11.07
C THR A 142 -3.54 12.27 12.35
N PRO A 143 -3.21 13.32 13.12
CA PRO A 143 -4.00 13.75 14.26
C PRO A 143 -5.45 14.06 13.89
N GLY A 144 -6.38 13.69 14.76
CA GLY A 144 -7.82 13.95 14.57
C GLY A 144 -8.51 13.05 13.52
N ARG A 145 -7.84 12.04 13.01
CA ARG A 145 -8.43 11.08 12.07
C ARG A 145 -9.56 10.24 12.69
N ASP A 146 -9.36 9.87 13.94
CA ASP A 146 -10.28 9.08 14.76
C ASP A 146 -9.97 9.29 16.26
N THR A 147 -10.53 8.46 17.14
CA THR A 147 -10.33 8.53 18.59
C THR A 147 -9.07 7.79 19.09
N TRP A 148 -8.29 7.20 18.21
CA TRP A 148 -7.09 6.46 18.55
C TRP A 148 -5.86 7.37 18.62
N PRO A 149 -4.86 7.04 19.44
CA PRO A 149 -3.59 7.74 19.46
C PRO A 149 -2.93 7.85 18.09
N THR A 150 -2.13 8.88 17.88
CA THR A 150 -1.46 9.11 16.59
C THR A 150 -0.08 8.51 16.53
N SER A 151 0.70 8.54 17.62
CA SER A 151 2.02 7.91 17.65
C SER A 151 1.91 6.39 17.76
N MET A 152 2.83 5.67 17.14
CA MET A 152 2.88 4.21 17.23
C MET A 152 3.14 3.75 18.66
N ARG A 153 3.91 4.50 19.46
CA ARG A 153 4.13 4.21 20.87
C ARG A 153 2.83 4.23 21.68
N GLU A 154 2.11 5.33 21.67
CA GLU A 154 0.84 5.46 22.40
C GLU A 154 -0.21 4.47 21.89
N LEU A 155 -0.19 4.19 20.58
CA LEU A 155 -1.08 3.20 19.98
C LEU A 155 -0.77 1.79 20.48
N ARG A 156 0.51 1.43 20.65
CA ARG A 156 0.95 0.17 21.26
C ARG A 156 0.47 0.07 22.71
N GLU A 157 0.68 1.12 23.51
CA GLU A 157 0.21 1.19 24.90
C GLU A 157 -1.32 0.99 24.98
N ALA A 158 -2.06 1.60 24.07
CA ALA A 158 -3.51 1.40 23.98
C ALA A 158 -3.87 -0.07 23.64
N PHE A 159 -3.13 -0.71 22.77
CA PHE A 159 -3.34 -2.12 22.44
C PHE A 159 -2.97 -3.04 23.61
N GLU A 160 -1.85 -2.79 24.27
CA GLU A 160 -1.41 -3.52 25.47
C GLU A 160 -2.40 -3.39 26.62
N SER A 161 -3.09 -2.26 26.74
CA SER A 161 -4.16 -2.07 27.74
C SER A 161 -5.47 -2.81 27.38
N GLY A 162 -5.50 -3.56 26.29
CA GLY A 162 -6.66 -4.35 25.86
C GLY A 162 -7.67 -3.57 24.97
N ARG A 163 -7.31 -2.39 24.48
CA ARG A 163 -8.16 -1.65 23.55
C ARG A 163 -8.05 -2.24 22.15
N ILE A 164 -9.10 -2.96 21.71
CA ILE A 164 -9.15 -3.66 20.42
C ILE A 164 -9.99 -2.87 19.40
N PRO A 165 -9.54 -2.70 18.14
CA PRO A 165 -10.33 -2.08 17.09
C PRO A 165 -11.66 -2.81 16.82
N LYS A 166 -12.71 -2.07 16.48
CA LYS A 166 -14.03 -2.66 16.18
C LYS A 166 -13.97 -3.68 15.05
N SER A 167 -13.18 -3.43 14.02
CA SER A 167 -12.96 -4.35 12.90
C SER A 167 -12.39 -5.71 13.32
N GLU A 168 -11.63 -5.76 14.39
CA GLU A 168 -11.01 -6.97 14.90
C GLU A 168 -11.90 -7.71 15.92
N ARG A 169 -12.85 -6.99 16.54
CA ARG A 169 -13.87 -7.59 17.43
C ARG A 169 -14.99 -8.28 16.65
N GLN A 170 -15.30 -7.77 15.46
CA GLN A 170 -16.39 -8.24 14.61
C GLN A 170 -15.92 -8.30 13.15
N PRO A 171 -14.99 -9.20 12.83
CA PRO A 171 -14.41 -9.28 11.49
C PRO A 171 -15.46 -9.57 10.41
N GLU A 172 -16.53 -10.28 10.73
CA GLU A 172 -17.62 -10.65 9.80
C GLU A 172 -18.36 -9.42 9.23
N LEU A 173 -18.53 -8.36 10.02
CA LEU A 173 -19.16 -7.12 9.58
C LEU A 173 -18.28 -6.29 8.63
N PHE A 174 -16.96 -6.51 8.68
CA PHE A 174 -15.98 -5.74 7.94
C PHE A 174 -15.34 -6.53 6.79
N SER A 175 -15.46 -7.87 6.78
CA SER A 175 -14.82 -8.75 5.79
C SER A 175 -15.33 -8.52 4.36
N ARG A 176 -16.57 -8.12 4.17
CA ARG A 176 -17.16 -7.85 2.84
C ARG A 176 -16.72 -6.52 2.22
N GLY A 177 -16.21 -5.58 3.01
CA GLY A 177 -15.74 -4.28 2.53
C GLY A 177 -14.21 -4.18 2.33
N THR A 178 -13.45 -5.10 2.92
CA THR A 178 -11.97 -5.04 2.90
C THR A 178 -11.36 -5.52 1.59
N MET A 179 -12.06 -6.34 0.81
CA MET A 179 -11.58 -6.74 -0.53
C MET A 179 -11.48 -5.55 -1.51
N THR A 180 -12.22 -4.47 -1.29
CA THR A 180 -12.09 -3.22 -2.05
C THR A 180 -10.96 -2.32 -1.54
N GLY A 181 -10.43 -2.58 -0.35
CA GLY A 181 -9.42 -1.76 0.32
C GLY A 181 -7.97 -2.18 0.13
N GLY A 182 -7.71 -3.40 -0.36
CA GLY A 182 -6.36 -3.95 -0.50
C GLY A 182 -5.54 -3.42 -1.68
N ALA A 183 -6.16 -2.71 -2.61
CA ALA A 183 -5.41 -2.02 -3.66
C ALA A 183 -4.77 -0.76 -3.06
N CYS A 184 -3.47 -0.59 -3.29
CA CYS A 184 -2.74 0.61 -2.90
C CYS A 184 -3.48 1.85 -3.42
N ARG A 185 -4.24 2.53 -2.55
CA ARG A 185 -5.00 3.74 -2.88
C ARG A 185 -4.08 4.91 -3.31
N VAL A 186 -2.78 4.70 -3.20
CA VAL A 186 -1.75 5.73 -3.46
C VAL A 186 -1.31 5.76 -4.93
N CYS A 187 -1.56 4.73 -5.70
CA CYS A 187 -1.16 4.66 -7.11
C CYS A 187 -2.18 5.28 -8.08
N SER A 188 -3.14 6.06 -7.59
CA SER A 188 -3.91 6.99 -8.43
C SER A 188 -3.08 8.29 -8.57
N LEU A 189 -2.19 8.30 -9.51
CA LEU A 189 -1.59 9.49 -10.11
C LEU A 189 -2.25 9.72 -11.43
#